data_7108ce511af98694afce13e4ba8c22f6
#
_entry.id   7108ce511af98694afce13e4ba8c22f6
#
_cell.length_a   1.000
_cell.length_b   1.000
_cell.length_c   1.000
_cell.angle_alpha   90.00
_cell.angle_beta   90.00
_cell.angle_gamma   90.00
#
_symmetry.space_group_name_H-M   'P 1'
#
loop_
_entity.id
_entity.type
_entity.pdbx_description
1 polymer ?
#
loop_
_entity_poly.entity_id
_entity_poly.type
_entity_poly.pdbx_seq_one_letter_code
_entity_poly.pdbx_strand_id
1 'polypeptide(L)'
;MKEVYLDNSATTMAYRSVGELVQKVMCEDYGNPSSMHNKGVEAEKYIKEAKETFARLWKVQEKEVYFTSGGTESDNMALIGAARANKRAGNHLITSSIEHPAIINTMRFLEEEEGFRVT
;
A
#
# COMPACT_ATOMS: atom_id res chain seq x y z
N MET A 1 14.98 -30.45 15.31
CA MET A 1 14.90 -29.13 15.98
C MET A 1 13.79 -28.36 15.28
N LYS A 2 12.89 -27.70 16.01
CA LYS A 2 11.84 -26.88 15.37
C LYS A 2 12.50 -25.54 15.01
N GLU A 3 12.44 -25.15 13.74
CA GLU A 3 12.93 -23.85 13.28
C GLU A 3 12.10 -22.72 13.91
N VAL A 4 12.78 -21.67 14.36
CA VAL A 4 12.13 -20.47 14.91
C VAL A 4 12.66 -19.27 14.14
N TYR A 5 11.77 -18.62 13.38
CA TYR A 5 12.09 -17.40 12.61
C TYR A 5 11.60 -16.17 13.37
N LEU A 6 12.52 -15.27 13.72
CA LEU A 6 12.24 -14.08 14.56
C LEU A 6 12.38 -12.76 13.80
N ASP A 7 12.68 -12.80 12.51
CA ASP A 7 12.89 -11.57 11.69
C ASP A 7 11.65 -11.25 10.81
N ASN A 8 10.46 -11.36 11.39
CA ASN A 8 9.22 -11.09 10.66
C ASN A 8 9.00 -9.61 10.31
N SER A 9 9.79 -8.70 10.89
CA SER A 9 9.80 -7.28 10.49
C SER A 9 10.44 -7.07 9.10
N ALA A 10 11.38 -7.93 8.71
CA ALA A 10 12.00 -7.88 7.39
C ALA A 10 11.19 -8.65 6.35
N THR A 11 10.82 -9.88 6.65
CA THR A 11 10.06 -10.75 5.75
C THR A 11 9.15 -11.68 6.53
N THR A 12 8.05 -12.11 5.93
CA THR A 12 7.13 -13.09 6.51
C THR A 12 6.81 -14.16 5.48
N MET A 13 6.77 -15.40 5.92
CA MET A 13 6.38 -16.51 5.05
C MET A 13 4.91 -16.35 4.62
N ALA A 14 4.67 -16.38 3.31
CA ALA A 14 3.32 -16.33 2.78
C ALA A 14 2.53 -17.59 3.14
N TYR A 15 1.24 -17.47 3.35
CA TYR A 15 0.36 -18.63 3.44
C TYR A 15 0.37 -19.40 2.12
N ARG A 16 0.26 -20.73 2.20
CA ARG A 16 0.26 -21.58 1.03
C ARG A 16 -0.82 -21.20 0.02
N SER A 17 -2.03 -20.93 0.49
CA SER A 17 -3.15 -20.46 -0.34
C SER A 17 -2.84 -19.15 -1.10
N VAL A 18 -2.04 -18.26 -0.51
CA VAL A 18 -1.60 -17.03 -1.19
C VAL A 18 -0.64 -17.37 -2.33
N GLY A 19 0.34 -18.26 -2.08
CA GLY A 19 1.27 -18.71 -3.12
C GLY A 19 0.56 -19.43 -4.29
N GLU A 20 -0.40 -20.27 -3.99
CA GLU A 20 -1.23 -20.97 -4.98
C GLU A 20 -2.06 -19.98 -5.81
N LEU A 21 -2.65 -18.95 -5.19
CA LEU A 21 -3.39 -17.92 -5.90
C LEU A 21 -2.48 -17.09 -6.80
N VAL A 22 -1.30 -16.69 -6.32
CA VAL A 22 -0.31 -15.95 -7.12
C VAL A 22 0.10 -16.77 -8.35
N GLN A 23 0.40 -18.07 -8.18
CA GLN A 23 0.73 -18.95 -9.28
C GLN A 23 -0.42 -19.03 -10.29
N LYS A 24 -1.65 -19.21 -9.83
CA LYS A 24 -2.83 -19.27 -10.69
C LYS A 24 -2.98 -17.98 -11.52
N VAL A 25 -2.92 -16.82 -10.87
CA VAL A 25 -3.05 -15.53 -11.56
C VAL A 25 -1.93 -15.34 -12.58
N MET A 26 -0.69 -15.69 -12.25
CA MET A 26 0.44 -15.52 -13.15
C MET A 26 0.42 -16.49 -14.35
N CYS A 27 -0.07 -17.71 -14.17
CA CYS A 27 0.03 -18.76 -15.18
C CYS A 27 -1.28 -19.00 -15.96
N GLU A 28 -2.43 -18.69 -15.38
CA GLU A 28 -3.75 -19.00 -15.95
C GLU A 28 -4.56 -17.73 -16.21
N ASP A 29 -4.70 -16.84 -15.20
CA ASP A 29 -5.55 -15.65 -15.25
C ASP A 29 -4.73 -14.36 -15.48
N TYR A 30 -3.67 -14.46 -16.27
CA TYR A 30 -2.65 -13.43 -16.53
C TYR A 30 -3.11 -12.21 -17.33
N GLY A 31 -4.42 -12.04 -17.52
CA GLY A 31 -4.97 -10.92 -18.28
C GLY A 31 -4.62 -9.55 -17.67
N ASN A 32 -4.47 -8.54 -18.54
CA ASN A 32 -4.36 -7.17 -18.05
C ASN A 32 -5.75 -6.69 -17.60
N PRO A 33 -5.93 -6.33 -16.31
CA PRO A 33 -7.23 -5.91 -15.78
C PRO A 33 -7.80 -4.64 -16.45
N SER A 34 -6.97 -3.88 -17.16
CA SER A 34 -7.43 -2.72 -17.93
C SER A 34 -7.90 -3.06 -19.36
N SER A 35 -7.81 -4.33 -19.77
CA SER A 35 -8.23 -4.77 -21.10
C SER A 35 -9.71 -5.12 -21.14
N MET A 36 -10.40 -4.72 -22.21
CA MET A 36 -11.85 -4.90 -22.35
C MET A 36 -12.28 -6.29 -22.85
N HIS A 37 -11.34 -7.20 -23.09
CA HIS A 37 -11.65 -8.58 -23.48
C HIS A 37 -11.79 -9.50 -22.26
N ASN A 38 -12.34 -10.71 -22.46
CA ASN A 38 -12.67 -11.64 -21.38
C ASN A 38 -11.52 -11.90 -20.38
N LYS A 39 -10.29 -12.07 -20.86
CA LYS A 39 -9.12 -12.27 -19.97
C LYS A 39 -8.85 -11.05 -19.07
N GLY A 40 -9.07 -9.84 -19.57
CA GLY A 40 -8.96 -8.63 -18.76
C GLY A 40 -10.05 -8.54 -17.69
N VAL A 41 -11.28 -8.84 -18.07
CA VAL A 41 -12.44 -8.87 -17.15
C VAL A 41 -12.23 -9.92 -16.04
N GLU A 42 -11.68 -11.09 -16.37
CA GLU A 42 -11.34 -12.10 -15.36
C GLU A 42 -10.27 -11.61 -14.38
N ALA A 43 -9.22 -10.97 -14.88
CA ALA A 43 -8.17 -10.41 -14.04
C ALA A 43 -8.66 -9.24 -13.16
N GLU A 44 -9.57 -8.40 -13.69
CA GLU A 44 -10.16 -7.28 -12.94
C GLU A 44 -10.95 -7.76 -11.71
N LYS A 45 -11.60 -8.92 -11.77
CA LYS A 45 -12.36 -9.48 -10.65
C LYS A 45 -11.51 -9.64 -9.38
N TYR A 46 -10.26 -10.09 -9.51
CA TYR A 46 -9.35 -10.24 -8.37
C TYR A 46 -9.10 -8.91 -7.65
N ILE A 47 -8.87 -7.84 -8.43
CA ILE A 47 -8.64 -6.50 -7.88
C ILE A 47 -9.92 -5.99 -7.21
N LYS A 48 -11.06 -6.17 -7.86
CA LYS A 48 -12.36 -5.73 -7.35
C LYS A 48 -12.72 -6.43 -6.03
N GLU A 49 -12.65 -7.77 -5.99
CA GLU A 49 -12.92 -8.57 -4.81
C GLU A 49 -11.99 -8.20 -3.64
N ALA A 50 -10.72 -7.93 -3.91
CA ALA A 50 -9.78 -7.47 -2.90
C ALA A 50 -10.18 -6.09 -2.37
N LYS A 51 -10.51 -5.12 -3.23
CA LYS A 51 -10.99 -3.78 -2.82
C LYS A 51 -12.27 -3.85 -1.99
N GLU A 52 -13.26 -4.62 -2.42
CA GLU A 52 -14.50 -4.85 -1.69
C GLU A 52 -14.24 -5.43 -0.29
N THR A 53 -13.30 -6.38 -0.21
CA THR A 53 -12.93 -7.01 1.06
C THR A 53 -12.29 -6.01 2.03
N PHE A 54 -11.31 -5.23 1.57
CA PHE A 54 -10.69 -4.19 2.40
C PHE A 54 -11.67 -3.08 2.77
N ALA A 55 -12.48 -2.62 1.82
CA ALA A 55 -13.49 -1.60 2.07
C ALA A 55 -14.47 -2.03 3.17
N ARG A 56 -14.94 -3.27 3.13
CA ARG A 56 -15.81 -3.85 4.16
C ARG A 56 -15.12 -3.95 5.52
N LEU A 57 -13.86 -4.43 5.56
CA LEU A 57 -13.10 -4.60 6.79
C LEU A 57 -12.81 -3.26 7.47
N TRP A 58 -12.44 -2.25 6.72
CA TRP A 58 -12.07 -0.93 7.24
C TRP A 58 -13.25 0.06 7.28
N LYS A 59 -14.43 -0.36 6.81
CA LYS A 59 -15.64 0.48 6.74
C LYS A 59 -15.41 1.77 5.94
N VAL A 60 -14.74 1.64 4.81
CA VAL A 60 -14.45 2.71 3.84
C VAL A 60 -15.09 2.37 2.49
N GLN A 61 -15.02 3.28 1.52
CA GLN A 61 -15.50 3.03 0.17
C GLN A 61 -14.39 2.33 -0.66
N GLU A 62 -14.76 1.50 -1.64
CA GLU A 62 -13.81 0.82 -2.53
C GLU A 62 -12.85 1.78 -3.25
N LYS A 63 -13.33 2.98 -3.60
CA LYS A 63 -12.51 4.04 -4.22
C LYS A 63 -11.44 4.61 -3.31
N GLU A 64 -11.51 4.35 -1.99
CA GLU A 64 -10.51 4.77 -1.00
C GLU A 64 -9.41 3.71 -0.79
N VAL A 65 -9.53 2.56 -1.46
CA VAL A 65 -8.53 1.49 -1.43
C VAL A 65 -7.67 1.57 -2.68
N TYR A 66 -6.37 1.79 -2.50
CA TYR A 66 -5.39 1.89 -3.57
C TYR A 66 -4.35 0.79 -3.45
N PHE A 67 -4.02 0.16 -4.58
CA PHE A 67 -2.88 -0.74 -4.69
C PHE A 67 -1.68 0.05 -5.21
N THR A 68 -0.54 -0.15 -4.59
CA THR A 68 0.73 0.50 -4.91
C THR A 68 1.79 -0.56 -5.21
N SER A 69 2.93 -0.13 -5.72
CA SER A 69 4.07 -1.03 -5.99
C SER A 69 4.77 -1.54 -4.73
N GLY A 70 4.50 -0.94 -3.58
CA GLY A 70 5.09 -1.34 -2.30
C GLY A 70 4.94 -0.28 -1.21
N GLY A 71 5.48 -0.58 -0.01
CA GLY A 71 5.36 0.26 1.17
C GLY A 71 5.84 1.69 0.95
N THR A 72 6.98 1.87 0.28
CA THR A 72 7.53 3.20 0.01
C THR A 72 6.55 4.10 -0.76
N GLU A 73 5.90 3.58 -1.79
CA GLU A 73 4.90 4.35 -2.54
C GLU A 73 3.66 4.61 -1.69
N SER A 74 3.21 3.62 -0.93
CA SER A 74 2.07 3.78 -0.01
C SER A 74 2.31 4.86 1.03
N ASP A 75 3.48 4.85 1.67
CA ASP A 75 3.88 5.83 2.69
C ASP A 75 3.93 7.24 2.09
N ASN A 76 4.57 7.39 0.95
CA ASN A 76 4.66 8.68 0.26
C ASN A 76 3.28 9.20 -0.14
N MET A 77 2.44 8.36 -0.75
CA MET A 77 1.08 8.73 -1.13
C MET A 77 0.25 9.17 0.08
N ALA A 78 0.31 8.42 1.18
CA ALA A 78 -0.45 8.72 2.39
C ALA A 78 0.03 10.02 3.05
N LEU A 79 1.34 10.17 3.27
CA LEU A 79 1.91 11.31 3.99
C LEU A 79 1.77 12.61 3.19
N ILE A 80 2.19 12.62 1.93
CA ILE A 80 2.10 13.80 1.07
C ILE A 80 0.64 14.17 0.83
N GLY A 81 -0.20 13.18 0.54
CA GLY A 81 -1.63 13.38 0.32
C GLY A 81 -2.33 13.98 1.54
N ALA A 82 -2.12 13.41 2.73
CA ALA A 82 -2.69 13.90 3.96
C ALA A 82 -2.18 15.31 4.33
N ALA A 83 -0.87 15.54 4.21
CA ALA A 83 -0.26 16.85 4.50
C ALA A 83 -0.86 17.93 3.59
N ARG A 84 -0.89 17.72 2.29
CA ARG A 84 -1.44 18.68 1.32
C ARG A 84 -2.94 18.92 1.49
N ALA A 85 -3.71 17.86 1.72
CA ALA A 85 -5.16 17.97 1.91
C ALA A 85 -5.52 18.79 3.16
N ASN A 86 -4.69 18.74 4.19
CA ASN A 86 -4.92 19.41 5.47
C ASN A 86 -4.10 20.67 5.69
N LYS A 87 -3.34 21.15 4.71
CA LYS A 87 -2.43 22.30 4.84
C LYS A 87 -3.11 23.58 5.38
N ARG A 88 -4.41 23.74 5.09
CA ARG A 88 -5.19 24.89 5.60
C ARG A 88 -5.57 24.74 7.09
N ALA A 89 -5.63 23.53 7.61
CA ALA A 89 -5.95 23.28 9.01
C ALA A 89 -4.72 23.31 9.91
N GLY A 90 -3.54 23.04 9.35
CA GLY A 90 -2.25 23.09 10.05
C GLY A 90 -1.10 22.67 9.16
N ASN A 91 0.10 23.05 9.54
CA ASN A 91 1.32 22.75 8.81
C ASN A 91 2.39 22.07 9.69
N HIS A 92 2.00 21.49 10.81
CA HIS A 92 2.93 20.82 11.72
C HIS A 92 2.72 19.30 11.64
N LEU A 93 3.79 18.59 11.32
CA LEU A 93 3.86 17.12 11.23
C LEU A 93 4.74 16.60 12.37
N ILE A 94 4.36 15.47 12.92
CA ILE A 94 5.10 14.80 14.00
C ILE A 94 5.46 13.39 13.51
N THR A 95 6.73 13.00 13.72
CA THR A 95 7.24 11.68 13.36
C THR A 95 8.19 11.18 14.43
N SER A 96 8.71 9.97 14.31
CA SER A 96 9.77 9.47 15.18
C SER A 96 11.12 9.45 14.46
N SER A 97 12.21 9.51 15.23
CA SER A 97 13.57 9.46 14.68
C SER A 97 14.00 8.05 14.23
N ILE A 98 13.21 7.03 14.54
CA ILE A 98 13.50 5.62 14.25
C ILE A 98 12.63 5.05 13.13
N GLU A 99 11.96 5.92 12.36
CA GLU A 99 11.12 5.52 11.25
C GLU A 99 11.94 4.94 10.07
N HIS A 100 11.25 4.18 9.23
CA HIS A 100 11.83 3.71 7.98
C HIS A 100 12.21 4.90 7.07
N PRO A 101 13.27 4.79 6.24
CA PRO A 101 13.69 5.85 5.32
C PRO A 101 12.57 6.40 4.42
N ALA A 102 11.60 5.58 4.03
CA ALA A 102 10.43 6.02 3.25
C ALA A 102 9.61 7.10 3.98
N ILE A 103 9.51 7.03 5.31
CA ILE A 103 8.83 8.03 6.14
C ILE A 103 9.74 9.24 6.34
N ILE A 104 10.97 9.02 6.83
CA ILE A 104 11.91 10.10 7.15
C ILE A 104 12.20 10.99 5.94
N ASN A 105 12.46 10.39 4.78
CA ASN A 105 12.75 11.16 3.57
C ASN A 105 11.53 11.95 3.08
N THR A 106 10.33 11.39 3.23
CA THR A 106 9.08 12.07 2.88
C THR A 106 8.81 13.25 3.82
N MET A 107 9.05 13.08 5.13
CA MET A 107 8.93 14.17 6.09
C MET A 107 9.93 15.31 5.81
N ARG A 108 11.18 14.96 5.48
CA ARG A 108 12.20 15.93 5.07
C ARG A 108 11.77 16.69 3.81
N PHE A 109 11.28 16.01 2.79
CA PHE A 109 10.75 16.64 1.57
C PHE A 109 9.61 17.61 1.90
N LEU A 110 8.66 17.23 2.75
CA LEU A 110 7.56 18.11 3.15
C LEU A 110 8.06 19.36 3.92
N GLU A 111 9.11 19.20 4.72
CA GLU A 111 9.72 20.33 5.45
C GLU A 111 10.50 21.28 4.51
N GLU A 112 11.43 20.73 3.74
CA GLU A 112 12.39 21.50 2.92
C GLU A 112 11.72 22.12 1.69
N GLU A 113 10.80 21.40 1.02
CA GLU A 113 10.23 21.82 -0.26
C GLU A 113 8.82 22.39 -0.13
N GLU A 114 8.04 21.96 0.86
CA GLU A 114 6.65 22.37 0.99
C GLU A 114 6.36 23.27 2.21
N GLY A 115 7.36 23.53 3.05
CA GLY A 115 7.29 24.47 4.17
C GLY A 115 6.45 23.99 5.35
N PHE A 116 6.33 22.68 5.53
CA PHE A 116 5.79 22.11 6.77
C PHE A 116 6.83 22.19 7.88
N ARG A 117 6.37 22.27 9.13
CA ARG A 117 7.23 22.10 10.28
C ARG A 117 7.20 20.63 10.69
N VAL A 118 8.36 20.00 10.84
CA VAL A 118 8.48 18.59 11.28
C VAL A 118 9.13 18.53 12.67
N THR A 119 8.60 17.66 13.54
CA THR A 119 9.16 17.37 14.86
C THR A 119 9.24 15.87 15.08
#